data_08cbc2950d1de5d2615e15af877da3f1
#
_entry.id   08cbc2950d1de5d2615e15af877da3f1
#
_cell.length_a   1.000
_cell.length_b   1.000
_cell.length_c   1.000
_cell.angle_alpha   90.00
_cell.angle_beta   90.00
_cell.angle_gamma   90.00
#
_symmetry.space_group_name_H-M   'P 1'
#
loop_
_entity.id
_entity.type
_entity.pdbx_description
1 polymer ?
#
loop_
_entity_poly.entity_id
_entity_poly.type
_entity_poly.pdbx_seq_one_letter_code
_entity_poly.pdbx_strand_id
1 'polypeptide(L)'
;MNRPPPDSIPDIEETNEDLNINCGRISKEEIKRAIKKLKLGKAPGIDNIPSDVLKADIGATTNVLYSVLNEIWDKEEIPTEWKTGMLVTIPKKGNLSECKNWRGIMLLSVPSKILCRIILDRIQETVDKKLRKEQAGFRKDKSCTDHIATLRIIVEQCIEWQSSLYINFVDFEKAFDSIDRTVLWKLLRHYGLPTKFVTLIKNMYEGFTGHVIFNGQVSEGFQIGTGVRQGCLLSPLLFLIAIDWTMKRSTEHHRTGIQWNLFSQLEDLDFADDLALLSETHKHMQQKTERLQEKSSQLGLKINVGKTKVMKVNSRSSEPISLESGTVEEVQDFIYLGSNISTNGGADKDVELRINKARHAFRTLRPVWLSSQLSINTKIRIFNTNVKPVLLYGCETWKTTQSLNNKLQVFINSRLRYILKVWWPNKISNKELWKKTKQEEISTTIKRRKWSWIGHTLRKDPTNTTKQALDYNPQGKRRQGRPKINWRRSTLQDLDKVGVTWQEAKAIAQKRVRWRNMVDALCS
;
A
#
# COMPACT_ATOMS: atom_id res chain seq x y z
N MET A 1 -11.17 -8.77 -20.69
CA MET A 1 -9.86 -8.54 -20.06
C MET A 1 -8.98 -7.70 -20.96
N ASN A 2 -8.96 -7.97 -22.25
CA ASN A 2 -8.15 -7.16 -23.18
C ASN A 2 -8.72 -5.75 -23.34
N ARG A 3 -7.84 -4.75 -23.37
CA ARG A 3 -8.15 -3.36 -23.69
C ARG A 3 -7.73 -3.06 -25.13
N PRO A 4 -8.39 -2.14 -25.83
CA PRO A 4 -7.89 -1.65 -27.10
C PRO A 4 -6.49 -1.01 -26.88
N PRO A 5 -5.65 -1.00 -27.93
CA PRO A 5 -4.38 -0.28 -27.86
C PRO A 5 -4.63 1.21 -27.60
N PRO A 6 -3.67 1.93 -26.99
CA PRO A 6 -3.78 3.37 -26.81
C PRO A 6 -3.80 4.09 -28.17
N ASP A 7 -4.54 5.19 -28.26
CA ASP A 7 -4.68 6.00 -29.48
C ASP A 7 -3.35 6.61 -29.95
N SER A 8 -2.44 6.85 -29.01
CA SER A 8 -1.08 7.34 -29.27
C SER A 8 -0.08 6.60 -28.38
N ILE A 9 1.00 6.13 -28.98
CA ILE A 9 2.13 5.53 -28.25
C ILE A 9 3.12 6.66 -27.94
N PRO A 10 3.55 6.80 -26.66
CA PRO A 10 4.52 7.83 -26.32
C PRO A 10 5.87 7.55 -26.97
N ASP A 11 6.57 8.61 -27.33
CA ASP A 11 7.98 8.52 -27.68
C ASP A 11 8.78 8.29 -26.38
N ILE A 12 9.37 7.10 -26.29
CA ILE A 12 10.15 6.66 -25.12
C ILE A 12 11.55 6.37 -25.61
N GLU A 13 12.47 7.26 -25.29
CA GLU A 13 13.89 7.05 -25.54
C GLU A 13 14.39 5.89 -24.67
N GLU A 14 14.92 4.86 -25.32
CA GLU A 14 15.61 3.78 -24.61
C GLU A 14 16.97 4.26 -24.14
N THR A 15 17.35 3.91 -22.93
CA THR A 15 18.71 4.23 -22.46
C THR A 15 19.74 3.31 -23.10
N ASN A 16 20.88 3.87 -23.45
CA ASN A 16 22.03 3.10 -23.95
C ASN A 16 22.84 2.47 -22.79
N GLU A 17 22.59 2.90 -21.54
CA GLU A 17 23.28 2.40 -20.36
C GLU A 17 22.43 1.38 -19.63
N ASP A 18 22.86 0.12 -19.68
CA ASP A 18 22.25 -0.93 -18.87
C ASP A 18 22.58 -0.73 -17.38
N LEU A 19 21.57 -0.99 -16.53
CA LEU A 19 21.79 -1.07 -15.09
C LEU A 19 22.77 -2.20 -14.77
N ASN A 20 23.65 -1.97 -13.80
CA ASN A 20 24.57 -3.01 -13.33
C ASN A 20 23.82 -4.12 -12.60
N ILE A 21 23.33 -5.09 -13.37
CA ILE A 21 22.55 -6.24 -12.93
C ILE A 21 23.24 -7.51 -13.41
N ASN A 22 23.37 -8.52 -12.56
CA ASN A 22 23.97 -9.79 -12.92
C ASN A 22 23.14 -10.52 -13.99
N CYS A 23 23.66 -10.58 -15.23
CA CYS A 23 23.08 -11.29 -16.37
C CYS A 23 23.63 -12.72 -16.52
N GLY A 24 24.55 -13.17 -15.68
CA GLY A 24 25.12 -14.51 -15.71
C GLY A 24 24.10 -15.62 -15.41
N ARG A 25 24.51 -16.87 -15.67
CA ARG A 25 23.68 -18.06 -15.41
C ARG A 25 23.15 -18.10 -13.97
N ILE A 26 22.01 -18.73 -13.80
CA ILE A 26 21.35 -18.90 -12.50
C ILE A 26 22.15 -19.89 -11.65
N SER A 27 22.51 -19.49 -10.43
CA SER A 27 23.23 -20.34 -9.49
C SER A 27 22.30 -21.23 -8.66
N LYS A 28 22.81 -22.39 -8.20
CA LYS A 28 22.06 -23.26 -7.29
C LYS A 28 21.64 -22.54 -6.00
N GLU A 29 22.44 -21.60 -5.52
CA GLU A 29 22.12 -20.82 -4.32
C GLU A 29 20.94 -19.86 -4.52
N GLU A 30 20.79 -19.25 -5.70
CA GLU A 30 19.62 -18.43 -6.04
C GLU A 30 18.36 -19.29 -6.06
N ILE A 31 18.43 -20.49 -6.66
CA ILE A 31 17.30 -21.44 -6.70
C ILE A 31 16.90 -21.84 -5.28
N LYS A 32 17.86 -22.26 -4.44
CA LYS A 32 17.60 -22.63 -3.04
C LYS A 32 16.93 -21.49 -2.26
N ARG A 33 17.43 -20.25 -2.43
CA ARG A 33 16.83 -19.07 -1.80
C ARG A 33 15.40 -18.82 -2.26
N ALA A 34 15.13 -18.94 -3.55
CA ALA A 34 13.81 -18.77 -4.12
C ALA A 34 12.82 -19.84 -3.61
N ILE A 35 13.23 -21.13 -3.57
CA ILE A 35 12.43 -22.22 -3.01
C ILE A 35 12.10 -21.96 -1.53
N LYS A 36 13.09 -21.58 -0.71
CA LYS A 36 12.88 -21.27 0.71
C LYS A 36 11.84 -20.17 0.94
N LYS A 37 11.74 -19.18 0.04
CA LYS A 37 10.77 -18.07 0.09
C LYS A 37 9.35 -18.49 -0.31
N LEU A 38 9.12 -19.66 -0.92
CA LEU A 38 7.77 -20.14 -1.23
C LEU A 38 6.96 -20.32 0.06
N LYS A 39 5.66 -20.02 -0.02
CA LYS A 39 4.72 -20.25 1.10
C LYS A 39 4.04 -21.59 0.94
N LEU A 40 4.02 -22.39 2.00
CA LEU A 40 3.32 -23.68 2.06
C LEU A 40 1.79 -23.49 2.00
N GLY A 41 1.06 -24.54 1.62
CA GLY A 41 -0.41 -24.56 1.59
C GLY A 41 -0.99 -23.59 0.56
N LYS A 42 -0.32 -23.32 -0.56
CA LYS A 42 -0.81 -22.48 -1.65
C LYS A 42 -1.24 -23.34 -2.84
N ALA A 43 -2.33 -22.92 -3.48
CA ALA A 43 -2.83 -23.59 -4.69
C ALA A 43 -1.77 -23.62 -5.79
N PRO A 44 -1.60 -24.75 -6.48
CA PRO A 44 -0.71 -24.88 -7.63
C PRO A 44 -1.26 -24.15 -8.86
N GLY A 45 -0.48 -24.10 -9.94
CA GLY A 45 -0.93 -23.71 -11.27
C GLY A 45 -1.55 -24.88 -12.02
N ILE A 46 -1.60 -24.76 -13.35
CA ILE A 46 -2.14 -25.80 -14.25
C ILE A 46 -1.33 -27.11 -14.20
N ASP A 47 -0.04 -27.02 -13.87
CA ASP A 47 0.89 -28.13 -13.71
C ASP A 47 0.63 -29.00 -12.46
N ASN A 48 -0.30 -28.59 -11.59
CA ASN A 48 -0.61 -29.22 -10.32
C ASN A 48 0.61 -29.48 -9.40
N ILE A 49 1.72 -28.74 -9.58
CA ILE A 49 2.89 -28.84 -8.72
C ILE A 49 2.77 -27.85 -7.56
N PRO A 50 2.43 -28.30 -6.33
CA PRO A 50 2.32 -27.41 -5.17
C PRO A 50 3.69 -27.04 -4.61
N SER A 51 3.75 -25.89 -3.93
CA SER A 51 4.96 -25.43 -3.25
C SER A 51 5.49 -26.40 -2.20
N ASP A 52 4.61 -27.21 -1.63
CA ASP A 52 4.91 -28.18 -0.57
C ASP A 52 5.81 -29.31 -1.10
N VAL A 53 5.54 -29.82 -2.31
CA VAL A 53 6.39 -30.80 -2.99
C VAL A 53 7.78 -30.24 -3.27
N LEU A 54 7.87 -29.02 -3.83
CA LEU A 54 9.15 -28.39 -4.14
C LEU A 54 9.99 -28.07 -2.89
N LYS A 55 9.36 -27.95 -1.73
CA LYS A 55 10.03 -27.70 -0.45
C LYS A 55 10.31 -28.96 0.35
N ALA A 56 9.74 -30.10 0.01
CA ALA A 56 9.95 -31.36 0.71
C ALA A 56 11.43 -31.77 0.68
N ASP A 57 12.07 -31.67 -0.49
CA ASP A 57 13.51 -31.81 -0.65
C ASP A 57 14.07 -30.67 -1.51
N ILE A 58 14.61 -29.67 -0.84
CA ILE A 58 15.19 -28.48 -1.50
C ILE A 58 16.43 -28.87 -2.31
N GLY A 59 17.19 -29.87 -1.89
CA GLY A 59 18.40 -30.31 -2.57
C GLY A 59 18.09 -30.96 -3.93
N ALA A 60 17.24 -31.98 -3.94
CA ALA A 60 16.77 -32.64 -5.14
C ALA A 60 16.07 -31.67 -6.09
N THR A 61 15.12 -30.86 -5.59
CA THR A 61 14.42 -29.83 -6.37
C THR A 61 15.39 -28.83 -7.00
N THR A 62 16.43 -28.40 -6.26
CA THR A 62 17.44 -27.47 -6.80
C THR A 62 18.21 -28.11 -7.96
N ASN A 63 18.60 -29.38 -7.88
CA ASN A 63 19.33 -30.03 -8.94
C ASN A 63 18.49 -30.18 -10.21
N VAL A 64 17.22 -30.59 -10.09
CA VAL A 64 16.28 -30.66 -11.22
C VAL A 64 16.05 -29.30 -11.86
N LEU A 65 15.74 -28.29 -11.06
CA LEU A 65 15.45 -26.96 -11.57
C LEU A 65 16.69 -26.24 -12.11
N TYR A 66 17.91 -26.63 -11.70
CA TYR A 66 19.13 -25.98 -12.17
C TYR A 66 19.32 -26.13 -13.68
N SER A 67 19.11 -27.32 -14.22
CA SER A 67 19.21 -27.56 -15.68
C SER A 67 18.10 -26.82 -16.43
N VAL A 68 16.85 -26.99 -16.00
CA VAL A 68 15.68 -26.39 -16.65
C VAL A 68 15.77 -24.86 -16.66
N LEU A 69 16.08 -24.25 -15.51
CA LEU A 69 16.14 -22.79 -15.39
C LEU A 69 17.32 -22.19 -16.17
N ASN A 70 18.45 -22.88 -16.27
CA ASN A 70 19.57 -22.41 -17.07
C ASN A 70 19.33 -22.62 -18.58
N GLU A 71 18.62 -23.66 -18.99
CA GLU A 71 18.19 -23.82 -20.37
C GLU A 71 17.26 -22.67 -20.79
N ILE A 72 16.25 -22.35 -19.96
CA ILE A 72 15.38 -21.17 -20.17
C ILE A 72 16.20 -19.88 -20.21
N TRP A 73 17.19 -19.76 -19.31
CA TRP A 73 18.03 -18.57 -19.22
C TRP A 73 18.88 -18.37 -20.45
N ASP A 74 19.45 -19.43 -21.02
CA ASP A 74 20.35 -19.37 -22.17
C ASP A 74 19.57 -19.18 -23.47
N LYS A 75 18.46 -19.92 -23.66
CA LYS A 75 17.62 -19.87 -24.86
C LYS A 75 16.60 -18.74 -24.86
N GLU A 76 16.32 -18.16 -23.69
CA GLU A 76 15.27 -17.16 -23.45
C GLU A 76 13.85 -17.66 -23.80
N GLU A 77 13.68 -18.97 -23.96
CA GLU A 77 12.41 -19.62 -24.28
C GLU A 77 11.68 -20.06 -23.00
N ILE A 78 10.40 -19.73 -22.91
CA ILE A 78 9.56 -20.06 -21.75
C ILE A 78 8.65 -21.25 -22.09
N PRO A 79 8.61 -22.31 -21.29
CA PRO A 79 7.71 -23.45 -21.50
C PRO A 79 6.26 -23.03 -21.66
N THR A 80 5.51 -23.66 -22.56
CA THR A 80 4.11 -23.32 -22.87
C THR A 80 3.22 -23.43 -21.63
N GLU A 81 3.44 -24.41 -20.77
CA GLU A 81 2.70 -24.61 -19.52
C GLU A 81 2.87 -23.43 -18.54
N TRP A 82 4.03 -22.71 -18.62
CA TRP A 82 4.27 -21.52 -17.79
C TRP A 82 3.63 -20.26 -18.37
N LYS A 83 3.16 -20.33 -19.62
CA LYS A 83 2.38 -19.28 -20.30
C LYS A 83 0.87 -19.49 -20.13
N THR A 84 0.46 -20.42 -19.29
CA THR A 84 -0.94 -20.71 -18.99
C THR A 84 -1.25 -20.39 -17.54
N GLY A 85 -2.38 -19.76 -17.28
CA GLY A 85 -2.80 -19.41 -15.93
C GLY A 85 -4.25 -19.75 -15.66
N MET A 86 -4.54 -20.16 -14.42
CA MET A 86 -5.89 -20.47 -13.98
C MET A 86 -6.45 -19.28 -13.18
N LEU A 87 -7.53 -18.67 -13.67
CA LEU A 87 -8.15 -17.49 -13.09
C LEU A 87 -9.19 -17.90 -12.06
N VAL A 88 -8.89 -17.65 -10.79
CA VAL A 88 -9.85 -17.79 -9.68
C VAL A 88 -10.53 -16.45 -9.45
N THR A 89 -11.84 -16.44 -9.41
CA THR A 89 -12.64 -15.24 -9.21
C THR A 89 -12.96 -15.02 -7.73
N ILE A 90 -12.67 -13.82 -7.22
CA ILE A 90 -13.00 -13.39 -5.87
C ILE A 90 -14.07 -12.31 -5.93
N PRO A 91 -15.20 -12.46 -5.21
CA PRO A 91 -16.25 -11.46 -5.22
C PRO A 91 -15.80 -10.15 -4.56
N LYS A 92 -16.15 -9.03 -5.21
CA LYS A 92 -16.10 -7.67 -4.64
C LYS A 92 -17.47 -7.34 -4.02
N LYS A 93 -17.57 -6.18 -3.38
CA LYS A 93 -18.86 -5.63 -2.96
C LYS A 93 -19.68 -5.22 -4.20
N GLY A 94 -20.98 -5.43 -4.16
CA GLY A 94 -21.91 -5.06 -5.22
C GLY A 94 -22.69 -6.24 -5.77
N ASN A 95 -23.41 -6.02 -6.87
CA ASN A 95 -24.18 -7.07 -7.55
C ASN A 95 -23.23 -8.06 -8.23
N LEU A 96 -23.24 -9.32 -7.78
CA LEU A 96 -22.36 -10.38 -8.28
C LEU A 96 -22.76 -10.92 -9.68
N SER A 97 -23.89 -10.49 -10.23
CA SER A 97 -24.23 -10.78 -11.63
C SER A 97 -23.38 -9.99 -12.64
N GLU A 98 -22.69 -8.95 -12.17
CA GLU A 98 -21.86 -8.10 -13.00
C GLU A 98 -20.38 -8.49 -12.89
N CYS A 99 -19.73 -8.79 -14.02
CA CYS A 99 -18.31 -9.16 -14.09
C CYS A 99 -17.36 -8.11 -13.49
N LYS A 100 -17.73 -6.82 -13.48
CA LYS A 100 -16.93 -5.74 -12.86
C LYS A 100 -16.78 -5.91 -11.35
N ASN A 101 -17.70 -6.63 -10.71
CA ASN A 101 -17.72 -6.89 -9.27
C ASN A 101 -16.95 -8.17 -8.87
N TRP A 102 -16.16 -8.70 -9.79
CA TRP A 102 -15.24 -9.80 -9.53
C TRP A 102 -13.79 -9.33 -9.69
N ARG A 103 -12.89 -9.92 -8.89
CA ARG A 103 -11.43 -9.79 -9.04
C ARG A 103 -10.88 -11.14 -9.45
N GLY A 104 -10.17 -11.19 -10.57
CA GLY A 104 -9.46 -12.39 -10.99
C GLY A 104 -8.08 -12.45 -10.35
N ILE A 105 -7.74 -13.59 -9.76
CA ILE A 105 -6.36 -13.89 -9.33
C ILE A 105 -5.86 -15.05 -10.17
N MET A 106 -4.72 -14.85 -10.81
CA MET A 106 -4.10 -15.83 -11.67
C MET A 106 -3.25 -16.81 -10.86
N LEU A 107 -3.59 -18.08 -10.90
CA LEU A 107 -2.76 -19.16 -10.39
C LEU A 107 -1.79 -19.58 -11.50
N LEU A 108 -0.52 -19.35 -11.28
CA LEU A 108 0.59 -19.66 -12.20
C LEU A 108 1.38 -20.86 -11.68
N SER A 109 2.07 -21.56 -12.57
CA SER A 109 3.04 -22.59 -12.24
C SER A 109 3.96 -22.16 -11.09
N VAL A 110 4.17 -23.04 -10.10
CA VAL A 110 5.05 -22.71 -8.97
C VAL A 110 6.53 -22.71 -9.39
N PRO A 111 7.01 -23.63 -10.25
CA PRO A 111 8.34 -23.51 -10.89
C PRO A 111 8.56 -22.17 -11.60
N SER A 112 7.57 -21.67 -12.37
CA SER A 112 7.68 -20.35 -12.99
C SER A 112 7.80 -19.21 -11.97
N LYS A 113 7.18 -19.34 -10.79
CA LYS A 113 7.33 -18.37 -9.68
C LYS A 113 8.74 -18.37 -9.12
N ILE A 114 9.47 -19.50 -9.16
CA ILE A 114 10.88 -19.57 -8.74
C ILE A 114 11.72 -18.72 -9.70
N LEU A 115 11.56 -18.88 -11.02
CA LEU A 115 12.23 -18.03 -12.01
C LEU A 115 11.90 -16.55 -11.82
N CYS A 116 10.62 -16.22 -11.71
CA CYS A 116 10.18 -14.83 -11.42
C CYS A 116 10.81 -14.27 -10.14
N ARG A 117 11.00 -15.10 -9.10
CA ARG A 117 11.65 -14.69 -7.85
C ARG A 117 13.13 -14.38 -8.06
N ILE A 118 13.84 -15.20 -8.82
CA ILE A 118 15.27 -15.00 -9.12
C ILE A 118 15.44 -13.71 -9.93
N ILE A 119 14.64 -13.52 -10.99
CA ILE A 119 14.64 -12.30 -11.78
C ILE A 119 14.36 -11.09 -10.88
N LEU A 120 13.32 -11.14 -10.07
CA LEU A 120 12.95 -10.04 -9.17
C LEU A 120 14.06 -9.72 -8.17
N ASP A 121 14.67 -10.74 -7.55
CA ASP A 121 15.74 -10.55 -6.56
C ASP A 121 17.00 -9.92 -7.20
N ARG A 122 17.24 -10.13 -8.52
CA ARG A 122 18.34 -9.50 -9.25
C ARG A 122 18.06 -8.03 -9.61
N ILE A 123 16.83 -7.70 -10.04
CA ILE A 123 16.52 -6.39 -10.61
C ILE A 123 15.95 -5.39 -9.60
N GLN A 124 15.26 -5.87 -8.55
CA GLN A 124 14.42 -5.03 -7.69
C GLN A 124 15.18 -3.88 -7.02
N GLU A 125 16.35 -4.14 -6.43
CA GLU A 125 17.08 -3.12 -5.67
C GLU A 125 17.61 -2.01 -6.59
N THR A 126 18.10 -2.37 -7.77
CA THR A 126 18.68 -1.44 -8.74
C THR A 126 17.59 -0.58 -9.37
N VAL A 127 16.46 -1.19 -9.75
CA VAL A 127 15.29 -0.46 -10.27
C VAL A 127 14.69 0.45 -9.19
N ASP A 128 14.59 -0.01 -7.94
CA ASP A 128 14.02 0.78 -6.84
C ASP A 128 14.73 2.12 -6.64
N LYS A 129 16.05 2.19 -6.89
CA LYS A 129 16.84 3.43 -6.83
C LYS A 129 16.47 4.45 -7.93
N LYS A 130 15.87 4.00 -9.05
CA LYS A 130 15.44 4.85 -10.16
C LYS A 130 14.01 5.37 -10.00
N LEU A 131 13.20 4.70 -9.16
CA LEU A 131 11.81 5.10 -8.93
C LEU A 131 11.74 6.36 -8.05
N ARG A 132 10.72 7.17 -8.29
CA ARG A 132 10.43 8.39 -7.51
C ARG A 132 10.28 8.07 -6.01
N LYS A 133 10.60 9.05 -5.18
CA LYS A 133 10.53 8.92 -3.71
C LYS A 133 9.10 8.90 -3.18
N GLU A 134 8.19 9.54 -3.89
CA GLU A 134 6.77 9.68 -3.61
C GLU A 134 6.02 8.35 -3.75
N GLN A 135 6.46 7.48 -4.65
CA GLN A 135 5.87 6.14 -4.80
C GLN A 135 6.26 5.23 -3.63
N ALA A 136 5.27 4.64 -2.95
CA ALA A 136 5.49 3.75 -1.80
C ALA A 136 4.92 2.34 -1.97
N GLY A 137 4.10 2.09 -2.99
CA GLY A 137 3.51 0.78 -3.23
C GLY A 137 4.56 -0.30 -3.50
N PHE A 138 4.40 -1.48 -2.92
CA PHE A 138 5.24 -2.67 -3.13
C PHE A 138 6.76 -2.47 -2.92
N ARG A 139 7.17 -1.39 -2.26
CA ARG A 139 8.58 -1.05 -2.01
C ARG A 139 8.97 -1.36 -0.57
N LYS A 140 10.23 -1.79 -0.40
CA LYS A 140 10.80 -2.06 0.92
C LYS A 140 10.87 -0.77 1.76
N ASP A 141 10.65 -0.89 3.07
CA ASP A 141 10.71 0.21 4.04
C ASP A 141 9.71 1.37 3.79
N LYS A 142 8.71 1.16 2.93
CA LYS A 142 7.57 2.03 2.70
C LYS A 142 6.29 1.39 3.24
N SER A 143 5.35 2.19 3.73
CA SER A 143 4.09 1.67 4.29
C SER A 143 2.90 2.60 4.03
N CYS A 144 1.68 2.02 4.03
CA CYS A 144 0.46 2.82 3.98
C CYS A 144 0.41 3.84 5.13
N THR A 145 0.87 3.47 6.33
CA THR A 145 0.92 4.37 7.50
C THR A 145 1.74 5.62 7.23
N ASP A 146 2.83 5.51 6.48
CA ASP A 146 3.69 6.65 6.11
C ASP A 146 2.92 7.69 5.30
N HIS A 147 2.21 7.25 4.25
CA HIS A 147 1.43 8.13 3.39
C HIS A 147 0.19 8.69 4.10
N ILE A 148 -0.51 7.86 4.88
CA ILE A 148 -1.65 8.32 5.70
C ILE A 148 -1.19 9.41 6.67
N ALA A 149 -0.05 9.21 7.35
CA ALA A 149 0.50 10.19 8.28
C ALA A 149 0.91 11.48 7.57
N THR A 150 1.65 11.36 6.46
CA THR A 150 2.08 12.50 5.64
C THR A 150 0.89 13.34 5.22
N LEU A 151 -0.11 12.72 4.60
CA LEU A 151 -1.30 13.44 4.11
C LEU A 151 -2.10 14.07 5.25
N ARG A 152 -2.27 13.35 6.38
CA ARG A 152 -2.99 13.88 7.55
C ARG A 152 -2.26 15.08 8.17
N ILE A 153 -0.94 15.03 8.28
CA ILE A 153 -0.13 16.15 8.78
C ILE A 153 -0.27 17.35 7.82
N ILE A 154 -0.19 17.14 6.50
CA ILE A 154 -0.36 18.20 5.50
C ILE A 154 -1.72 18.88 5.69
N VAL A 155 -2.81 18.11 5.74
CA VAL A 155 -4.17 18.65 5.92
C VAL A 155 -4.29 19.44 7.23
N GLU A 156 -3.81 18.88 8.37
CA GLU A 156 -3.86 19.53 9.67
C GLU A 156 -3.04 20.83 9.71
N GLN A 157 -1.87 20.85 9.05
CA GLN A 157 -1.04 22.05 8.97
C GLN A 157 -1.67 23.10 8.04
N CYS A 158 -2.22 22.72 6.89
CA CYS A 158 -2.95 23.66 6.02
C CYS A 158 -4.14 24.31 6.75
N ILE A 159 -4.89 23.54 7.56
CA ILE A 159 -5.97 24.07 8.40
C ILE A 159 -5.42 25.06 9.43
N GLU A 160 -4.32 24.74 10.12
CA GLU A 160 -3.73 25.59 11.15
C GLU A 160 -3.20 26.92 10.59
N TRP A 161 -2.55 26.87 9.43
CA TRP A 161 -1.92 28.02 8.78
C TRP A 161 -2.83 28.73 7.76
N GLN A 162 -4.07 28.30 7.62
CA GLN A 162 -5.06 28.85 6.66
C GLN A 162 -4.57 28.82 5.20
N SER A 163 -3.70 27.86 4.87
CA SER A 163 -3.21 27.65 3.52
C SER A 163 -4.21 26.81 2.72
N SER A 164 -4.42 27.17 1.45
CA SER A 164 -5.27 26.40 0.54
C SER A 164 -4.59 25.09 0.15
N LEU A 165 -5.38 24.02 0.06
CA LEU A 165 -4.92 22.71 -0.37
C LEU A 165 -6.02 22.01 -1.19
N TYR A 166 -5.63 21.52 -2.36
CA TYR A 166 -6.41 20.63 -3.20
C TYR A 166 -5.76 19.26 -3.18
N ILE A 167 -6.56 18.22 -2.96
CA ILE A 167 -6.13 16.82 -3.02
C ILE A 167 -7.04 16.12 -4.01
N ASN A 168 -6.49 15.57 -5.09
CA ASN A 168 -7.23 14.76 -6.05
C ASN A 168 -6.82 13.30 -5.90
N PHE A 169 -7.73 12.47 -5.39
CA PHE A 169 -7.55 11.02 -5.26
C PHE A 169 -7.96 10.36 -6.57
N VAL A 170 -6.98 9.90 -7.33
CA VAL A 170 -7.20 9.32 -8.67
C VAL A 170 -7.27 7.81 -8.59
N ASP A 171 -8.31 7.22 -9.17
CA ASP A 171 -8.50 5.76 -9.35
C ASP A 171 -8.43 5.43 -10.84
N PHE A 172 -7.73 4.37 -11.21
CA PHE A 172 -7.70 3.89 -12.59
C PHE A 172 -8.66 2.71 -12.79
N GLU A 173 -9.24 2.61 -13.99
CA GLU A 173 -10.06 1.47 -14.38
C GLU A 173 -9.22 0.21 -14.56
N LYS A 174 -9.33 -0.77 -13.65
CA LYS A 174 -8.61 -2.06 -13.74
C LYS A 174 -7.12 -1.88 -14.09
N ALA A 175 -6.44 -1.00 -13.36
CA ALA A 175 -5.08 -0.55 -13.64
C ALA A 175 -4.10 -1.68 -14.04
N PHE A 176 -4.07 -2.78 -13.27
CA PHE A 176 -3.20 -3.93 -13.56
C PHE A 176 -3.55 -4.65 -14.86
N ASP A 177 -4.81 -4.64 -15.28
CA ASP A 177 -5.26 -5.34 -16.49
C ASP A 177 -5.16 -4.47 -17.76
N SER A 178 -4.85 -3.17 -17.62
CA SER A 178 -5.02 -2.17 -18.68
C SER A 178 -3.72 -1.74 -19.37
N ILE A 179 -2.55 -1.94 -18.74
CA ILE A 179 -1.26 -1.48 -19.31
C ILE A 179 -1.02 -2.09 -20.69
N ASP A 180 -0.67 -1.26 -21.67
CA ASP A 180 -0.17 -1.72 -22.96
C ASP A 180 1.21 -2.35 -22.81
N ARG A 181 1.37 -3.59 -23.29
CA ARG A 181 2.60 -4.34 -23.13
C ARG A 181 3.72 -3.84 -24.04
N THR A 182 3.38 -3.33 -25.23
CA THR A 182 4.37 -2.81 -26.16
C THR A 182 5.07 -1.59 -25.56
N VAL A 183 4.28 -0.70 -24.95
CA VAL A 183 4.80 0.45 -24.21
C VAL A 183 5.58 -0.01 -22.98
N LEU A 184 5.08 -1.01 -22.24
CA LEU A 184 5.75 -1.53 -21.05
C LEU A 184 7.17 -2.04 -21.36
N TRP A 185 7.37 -2.78 -22.47
CA TRP A 185 8.71 -3.28 -22.84
C TRP A 185 9.68 -2.15 -23.16
N LYS A 186 9.24 -1.09 -23.85
CA LYS A 186 10.04 0.13 -24.06
C LYS A 186 10.40 0.79 -22.73
N LEU A 187 9.44 0.88 -21.77
CA LEU A 187 9.71 1.43 -20.44
C LEU A 187 10.77 0.63 -19.68
N LEU A 188 10.76 -0.70 -19.76
CA LEU A 188 11.81 -1.49 -19.11
C LEU A 188 13.21 -1.13 -19.65
N ARG A 189 13.34 -0.91 -20.97
CA ARG A 189 14.60 -0.45 -21.58
C ARG A 189 14.93 0.99 -21.16
N HIS A 190 13.95 1.88 -21.15
CA HIS A 190 14.11 3.27 -20.68
C HIS A 190 14.65 3.34 -19.22
N TYR A 191 14.20 2.45 -18.35
CA TYR A 191 14.71 2.36 -16.97
C TYR A 191 16.07 1.65 -16.87
N GLY A 192 16.62 1.16 -17.98
CA GLY A 192 17.94 0.55 -18.07
C GLY A 192 17.98 -0.94 -17.74
N LEU A 193 16.86 -1.65 -17.82
CA LEU A 193 16.93 -3.10 -17.66
C LEU A 193 17.68 -3.72 -18.85
N PRO A 194 18.68 -4.60 -18.60
CA PRO A 194 19.40 -5.28 -19.67
C PRO A 194 18.43 -6.04 -20.60
N THR A 195 18.73 -6.06 -21.90
CA THR A 195 17.90 -6.69 -22.93
C THR A 195 17.50 -8.11 -22.59
N LYS A 196 18.41 -8.91 -22.03
CA LYS A 196 18.13 -10.28 -21.58
C LYS A 196 16.94 -10.38 -20.61
N PHE A 197 16.86 -9.50 -19.63
CA PHE A 197 15.73 -9.48 -18.69
C PHE A 197 14.44 -9.07 -19.36
N VAL A 198 14.51 -8.07 -20.26
CA VAL A 198 13.33 -7.59 -21.01
C VAL A 198 12.79 -8.70 -21.91
N THR A 199 13.66 -9.41 -22.64
CA THR A 199 13.28 -10.54 -23.51
C THR A 199 12.65 -11.67 -22.69
N LEU A 200 13.29 -12.10 -21.61
CA LEU A 200 12.72 -13.15 -20.74
C LEU A 200 11.34 -12.76 -20.19
N ILE A 201 11.19 -11.53 -19.73
CA ILE A 201 9.90 -11.04 -19.21
C ILE A 201 8.86 -10.98 -20.34
N LYS A 202 9.21 -10.43 -21.51
CA LYS A 202 8.35 -10.37 -22.67
C LYS A 202 7.87 -11.77 -23.06
N ASN A 203 8.78 -12.75 -23.19
CA ASN A 203 8.47 -14.11 -23.59
C ASN A 203 7.59 -14.86 -22.57
N MET A 204 7.62 -14.48 -21.28
CA MET A 204 6.64 -14.98 -20.30
C MET A 204 5.21 -14.50 -20.61
N TYR A 205 5.05 -13.34 -21.26
CA TYR A 205 3.75 -12.73 -21.54
C TYR A 205 3.22 -13.04 -22.94
N GLU A 206 4.10 -13.38 -23.90
CA GLU A 206 3.71 -13.75 -25.25
C GLU A 206 2.93 -15.06 -25.30
N GLY A 207 1.78 -15.04 -25.99
CA GLY A 207 0.89 -16.21 -26.08
C GLY A 207 0.26 -16.62 -24.74
N PHE A 208 0.22 -15.72 -23.75
CA PHE A 208 -0.34 -16.04 -22.44
C PHE A 208 -1.84 -16.31 -22.49
N THR A 209 -2.23 -17.50 -22.05
CA THR A 209 -3.62 -17.98 -22.04
C THR A 209 -4.18 -18.10 -20.63
N GLY A 210 -5.38 -17.62 -20.42
CA GLY A 210 -6.12 -17.74 -19.16
C GLY A 210 -7.28 -18.74 -19.26
N HIS A 211 -7.52 -19.49 -18.20
CA HIS A 211 -8.71 -20.34 -18.03
C HIS A 211 -9.43 -19.93 -16.75
N VAL A 212 -10.73 -19.74 -16.79
CA VAL A 212 -11.51 -19.43 -15.58
C VAL A 212 -11.87 -20.73 -14.85
N ILE A 213 -11.64 -20.76 -13.53
CA ILE A 213 -12.13 -21.84 -12.67
C ILE A 213 -13.37 -21.34 -11.94
N PHE A 214 -14.48 -22.06 -12.10
CA PHE A 214 -15.72 -21.80 -11.39
C PHE A 214 -16.39 -23.12 -10.99
N ASN A 215 -16.68 -23.32 -9.72
CA ASN A 215 -17.31 -24.54 -9.18
C ASN A 215 -16.63 -25.85 -9.61
N GLY A 216 -15.29 -25.86 -9.70
CA GLY A 216 -14.53 -27.05 -10.10
C GLY A 216 -14.46 -27.29 -11.62
N GLN A 217 -15.15 -26.50 -12.42
CA GLN A 217 -15.08 -26.54 -13.88
C GLN A 217 -14.06 -25.54 -14.40
N VAL A 218 -13.37 -25.89 -15.48
CA VAL A 218 -12.37 -25.06 -16.16
C VAL A 218 -12.92 -24.65 -17.52
N SER A 219 -12.90 -23.36 -17.82
CA SER A 219 -13.37 -22.84 -19.10
C SER A 219 -12.38 -23.17 -20.23
N GLU A 220 -12.81 -22.96 -21.48
CA GLU A 220 -11.90 -22.85 -22.61
C GLU A 220 -10.87 -21.76 -22.37
N GLY A 221 -9.69 -21.91 -23.02
CA GLY A 221 -8.60 -20.94 -22.93
C GLY A 221 -8.90 -19.68 -23.71
N PHE A 222 -8.56 -18.52 -23.16
CA PHE A 222 -8.64 -17.23 -23.87
C PHE A 222 -7.32 -16.47 -23.75
N GLN A 223 -6.94 -15.78 -24.82
CA GLN A 223 -5.72 -14.98 -24.88
C GLN A 223 -5.84 -13.72 -24.04
N ILE A 224 -4.80 -13.41 -23.26
CA ILE A 224 -4.69 -12.18 -22.46
C ILE A 224 -3.56 -11.33 -23.03
N GLY A 225 -3.94 -10.32 -23.84
CA GLY A 225 -3.03 -9.46 -24.60
C GLY A 225 -2.55 -8.20 -23.87
N THR A 226 -3.27 -7.74 -22.82
CA THR A 226 -2.96 -6.49 -22.12
C THR A 226 -2.71 -6.70 -20.63
N GLY A 227 -2.14 -5.71 -20.00
CA GLY A 227 -1.93 -5.67 -18.56
C GLY A 227 -0.84 -6.60 -18.04
N VAL A 228 -0.65 -6.54 -16.71
CA VAL A 228 0.26 -7.40 -15.97
C VAL A 228 -0.52 -8.46 -15.19
N ARG A 229 0.06 -9.65 -15.02
CA ARG A 229 -0.64 -10.83 -14.46
C ARG A 229 -0.88 -10.68 -12.96
N GLN A 230 -2.15 -10.53 -12.53
CA GLN A 230 -2.50 -10.50 -11.09
C GLN A 230 -2.23 -11.85 -10.42
N GLY A 231 -1.11 -11.95 -9.70
CA GLY A 231 -0.64 -13.20 -9.07
C GLY A 231 0.81 -13.57 -9.43
N CYS A 232 1.42 -12.89 -10.41
CA CYS A 232 2.83 -12.99 -10.71
C CYS A 232 3.66 -12.13 -9.75
N LEU A 233 4.87 -12.59 -9.39
CA LEU A 233 5.78 -11.88 -8.49
C LEU A 233 6.42 -10.64 -9.13
N LEU A 234 6.56 -10.62 -10.44
CA LEU A 234 7.14 -9.49 -11.20
C LEU A 234 6.12 -8.37 -11.43
N SER A 235 4.83 -8.71 -11.54
CA SER A 235 3.78 -7.75 -11.91
C SER A 235 3.73 -6.48 -11.07
N PRO A 236 3.93 -6.51 -9.75
CA PRO A 236 3.99 -5.28 -8.95
C PRO A 236 5.11 -4.34 -9.39
N LEU A 237 6.32 -4.85 -9.66
CA LEU A 237 7.45 -4.03 -10.10
C LEU A 237 7.22 -3.47 -11.51
N LEU A 238 6.70 -4.29 -12.44
CA LEU A 238 6.37 -3.86 -13.81
C LEU A 238 5.32 -2.74 -13.79
N PHE A 239 4.31 -2.89 -12.94
CA PHE A 239 3.28 -1.87 -12.74
C PHE A 239 3.87 -0.57 -12.17
N LEU A 240 4.76 -0.68 -11.16
CA LEU A 240 5.42 0.49 -10.58
C LEU A 240 6.25 1.27 -11.60
N ILE A 241 6.96 0.61 -12.50
CA ILE A 241 7.72 1.26 -13.59
C ILE A 241 6.77 2.07 -14.48
N ALA A 242 5.61 1.51 -14.86
CA ALA A 242 4.63 2.19 -15.69
C ALA A 242 4.04 3.43 -14.98
N ILE A 243 3.62 3.29 -13.72
CA ILE A 243 3.07 4.42 -12.94
C ILE A 243 4.15 5.48 -12.68
N ASP A 244 5.38 5.07 -12.34
CA ASP A 244 6.47 6.01 -12.07
C ASP A 244 6.78 6.88 -13.29
N TRP A 245 6.81 6.29 -14.49
CA TRP A 245 6.98 7.03 -15.73
C TRP A 245 5.81 7.99 -15.98
N THR A 246 4.57 7.51 -15.84
CA THR A 246 3.38 8.33 -15.99
C THR A 246 3.42 9.55 -15.07
N MET A 247 3.75 9.35 -13.82
CA MET A 247 3.81 10.43 -12.83
C MET A 247 4.99 11.37 -13.07
N LYS A 248 6.17 10.86 -13.46
CA LYS A 248 7.29 11.71 -13.89
C LYS A 248 6.87 12.64 -15.01
N ARG A 249 6.32 12.10 -16.10
CA ARG A 249 5.90 12.89 -17.27
C ARG A 249 4.74 13.85 -16.97
N SER A 250 3.92 13.58 -15.97
CA SER A 250 2.81 14.45 -15.57
C SER A 250 3.24 15.60 -14.66
N THR A 251 4.32 15.44 -13.89
CA THR A 251 4.72 16.39 -12.84
C THR A 251 6.09 17.04 -13.09
N GLU A 252 6.97 16.41 -13.89
CA GLU A 252 8.31 16.90 -14.19
C GLU A 252 8.25 18.26 -14.93
N HIS A 253 9.18 19.15 -14.58
CA HIS A 253 9.28 20.53 -15.09
C HIS A 253 8.09 21.44 -14.77
N HIS A 254 7.12 20.98 -13.97
CA HIS A 254 5.96 21.77 -13.54
C HIS A 254 5.99 21.95 -12.01
N ARG A 255 5.88 23.18 -11.56
CA ARG A 255 5.78 23.53 -10.14
C ARG A 255 4.30 23.74 -9.77
N THR A 256 3.56 22.64 -9.72
CA THR A 256 2.10 22.65 -9.48
C THR A 256 1.71 22.02 -8.15
N GLY A 257 2.68 21.52 -7.39
CA GLY A 257 2.51 20.92 -6.07
C GLY A 257 2.29 21.93 -4.95
N ILE A 258 2.36 21.42 -3.72
CA ILE A 258 2.43 22.25 -2.52
C ILE A 258 3.89 22.59 -2.20
N GLN A 259 4.14 23.79 -1.69
CA GLN A 259 5.49 24.17 -1.27
C GLN A 259 5.95 23.27 -0.13
N TRP A 260 6.96 22.44 -0.39
CA TRP A 260 7.42 21.41 0.54
C TRP A 260 8.58 21.86 1.42
N ASN A 261 9.53 22.54 0.79
CA ASN A 261 10.63 23.25 1.43
C ASN A 261 11.03 24.46 0.56
N LEU A 262 12.08 25.18 0.92
CA LEU A 262 12.51 26.39 0.19
C LEU A 262 12.76 26.16 -1.32
N PHE A 263 13.14 24.95 -1.71
CA PHE A 263 13.60 24.64 -3.07
C PHE A 263 12.74 23.62 -3.81
N SER A 264 11.86 22.89 -3.12
CA SER A 264 11.09 21.79 -3.71
C SER A 264 9.60 21.88 -3.40
N GLN A 265 8.81 21.28 -4.29
CA GLN A 265 7.39 21.07 -4.12
C GLN A 265 7.09 19.58 -3.97
N LEU A 266 6.02 19.25 -3.27
CA LEU A 266 5.46 17.90 -3.22
C LEU A 266 4.25 17.87 -4.17
N GLU A 267 4.39 17.11 -5.24
CA GLU A 267 3.40 17.04 -6.31
C GLU A 267 2.30 16.03 -6.03
N ASP A 268 2.67 14.93 -5.39
CA ASP A 268 1.80 13.77 -5.18
C ASP A 268 2.27 12.86 -4.04
N LEU A 269 1.42 11.91 -3.68
CA LEU A 269 1.72 10.77 -2.80
C LEU A 269 1.09 9.51 -3.43
N ASP A 270 1.91 8.58 -3.88
CA ASP A 270 1.46 7.41 -4.61
C ASP A 270 1.69 6.11 -3.84
N PHE A 271 0.68 5.27 -3.82
CA PHE A 271 0.80 3.91 -3.30
C PHE A 271 0.28 2.91 -4.34
N ALA A 272 1.17 2.45 -5.22
CA ALA A 272 0.82 1.70 -6.42
C ALA A 272 -0.15 2.51 -7.33
N ASP A 273 -1.38 2.03 -7.51
CA ASP A 273 -2.45 2.67 -8.28
C ASP A 273 -3.27 3.70 -7.51
N ASP A 274 -3.16 3.74 -6.18
CA ASP A 274 -3.81 4.76 -5.34
C ASP A 274 -2.98 6.06 -5.35
N LEU A 275 -3.36 7.03 -6.17
CA LEU A 275 -2.66 8.31 -6.32
C LEU A 275 -3.38 9.41 -5.55
N ALA A 276 -2.61 10.28 -4.88
CA ALA A 276 -3.09 11.51 -4.27
C ALA A 276 -2.29 12.71 -4.80
N LEU A 277 -2.83 13.42 -5.79
CA LEU A 277 -2.24 14.64 -6.33
C LEU A 277 -2.44 15.79 -5.35
N LEU A 278 -1.43 16.65 -5.19
CA LEU A 278 -1.44 17.77 -4.26
C LEU A 278 -1.20 19.09 -5.00
N SER A 279 -1.98 20.14 -4.71
CA SER A 279 -1.79 21.48 -5.27
C SER A 279 -2.32 22.54 -4.31
N GLU A 280 -1.83 23.78 -4.45
CA GLU A 280 -2.31 24.94 -3.65
C GLU A 280 -3.44 25.69 -4.34
N THR A 281 -3.59 25.57 -5.66
CA THR A 281 -4.58 26.32 -6.45
C THR A 281 -5.42 25.40 -7.33
N HIS A 282 -6.64 25.82 -7.65
CA HIS A 282 -7.52 25.13 -8.60
C HIS A 282 -6.84 24.93 -9.96
N LYS A 283 -6.28 26.00 -10.53
CA LYS A 283 -5.61 25.99 -11.84
C LYS A 283 -4.50 24.93 -11.90
N HIS A 284 -3.65 24.86 -10.89
CA HIS A 284 -2.56 23.86 -10.83
C HIS A 284 -3.12 22.44 -10.73
N MET A 285 -4.18 22.22 -9.93
CA MET A 285 -4.80 20.91 -9.81
C MET A 285 -5.44 20.47 -11.13
N GLN A 286 -6.16 21.38 -11.81
CA GLN A 286 -6.77 21.10 -13.11
C GLN A 286 -5.72 20.70 -14.14
N GLN A 287 -4.69 21.51 -14.35
CA GLN A 287 -3.61 21.25 -15.28
C GLN A 287 -2.88 19.93 -15.00
N LYS A 288 -2.64 19.63 -13.71
CA LYS A 288 -2.01 18.37 -13.30
C LYS A 288 -2.88 17.17 -13.61
N THR A 289 -4.17 17.28 -13.38
CA THR A 289 -5.15 16.21 -13.65
C THR A 289 -5.28 15.93 -15.14
N GLU A 290 -5.31 16.97 -15.99
CA GLU A 290 -5.32 16.85 -17.45
C GLU A 290 -4.05 16.17 -17.98
N ARG A 291 -2.87 16.62 -17.53
CA ARG A 291 -1.61 15.98 -17.91
C ARG A 291 -1.55 14.51 -17.49
N LEU A 292 -2.03 14.20 -16.28
CA LEU A 292 -2.08 12.81 -15.85
C LEU A 292 -3.02 11.98 -16.74
N GLN A 293 -4.18 12.52 -17.11
CA GLN A 293 -5.09 11.84 -18.04
C GLN A 293 -4.42 11.56 -19.38
N GLU A 294 -3.76 12.56 -19.97
CA GLU A 294 -3.05 12.44 -21.23
C GLU A 294 -1.93 11.37 -21.15
N LYS A 295 -1.04 11.48 -20.17
CA LYS A 295 0.11 10.58 -20.06
C LYS A 295 -0.28 9.16 -19.67
N SER A 296 -1.30 8.99 -18.83
CA SER A 296 -1.79 7.66 -18.47
C SER A 296 -2.50 6.96 -19.63
N SER A 297 -3.25 7.69 -20.47
CA SER A 297 -3.93 7.13 -21.65
C SER A 297 -2.94 6.55 -22.66
N GLN A 298 -1.75 7.16 -22.81
CA GLN A 298 -0.67 6.67 -23.66
C GLN A 298 -0.12 5.29 -23.23
N LEU A 299 -0.36 4.89 -21.96
CA LEU A 299 -0.02 3.56 -21.44
C LEU A 299 -1.24 2.61 -21.40
N GLY A 300 -2.40 3.02 -21.92
CA GLY A 300 -3.64 2.26 -21.84
C GLY A 300 -4.35 2.37 -20.48
N LEU A 301 -3.89 3.26 -19.57
CA LEU A 301 -4.51 3.51 -18.28
C LEU A 301 -5.58 4.59 -18.41
N LYS A 302 -6.82 4.27 -18.03
CA LYS A 302 -7.95 5.20 -18.04
C LYS A 302 -8.35 5.61 -16.64
N ILE A 303 -8.46 6.92 -16.37
CA ILE A 303 -8.96 7.44 -15.10
C ILE A 303 -10.44 7.13 -14.94
N ASN A 304 -10.83 6.60 -13.79
CA ASN A 304 -12.21 6.33 -13.43
C ASN A 304 -12.81 7.57 -12.76
N VAL A 305 -13.52 8.42 -13.50
CA VAL A 305 -14.12 9.66 -12.97
C VAL A 305 -15.07 9.40 -11.80
N GLY A 306 -15.90 8.36 -11.89
CA GLY A 306 -16.87 8.06 -10.84
C GLY A 306 -16.25 7.70 -9.48
N LYS A 307 -15.03 7.17 -9.47
CA LYS A 307 -14.30 6.84 -8.24
C LYS A 307 -13.25 7.87 -7.85
N THR A 308 -12.74 8.63 -8.80
CA THR A 308 -11.84 9.77 -8.56
C THR A 308 -12.59 10.82 -7.75
N LYS A 309 -11.95 11.37 -6.73
CA LYS A 309 -12.56 12.36 -5.82
C LYS A 309 -11.60 13.49 -5.54
N VAL A 310 -12.12 14.71 -5.49
CA VAL A 310 -11.36 15.88 -5.09
C VAL A 310 -11.77 16.36 -3.70
N MET A 311 -10.80 16.73 -2.89
CA MET A 311 -10.98 17.31 -1.56
C MET A 311 -10.35 18.69 -1.55
N LYS A 312 -11.08 19.70 -1.05
CA LYS A 312 -10.61 21.09 -0.93
C LYS A 312 -10.53 21.48 0.54
N VAL A 313 -9.41 22.03 0.96
CA VAL A 313 -9.16 22.54 2.32
C VAL A 313 -8.86 24.02 2.24
N ASN A 314 -9.57 24.86 2.98
CA ASN A 314 -9.45 26.33 2.98
C ASN A 314 -9.56 26.99 1.58
N SER A 315 -10.13 26.30 0.60
CA SER A 315 -10.34 26.86 -0.74
C SER A 315 -11.57 27.76 -0.78
N ARG A 316 -11.48 28.85 -1.55
CA ARG A 316 -12.62 29.75 -1.87
C ARG A 316 -13.19 29.44 -3.26
N SER A 317 -12.52 28.66 -4.09
CA SER A 317 -13.01 28.35 -5.44
C SER A 317 -14.11 27.28 -5.38
N SER A 318 -15.24 27.58 -5.99
CA SER A 318 -16.33 26.64 -6.25
C SER A 318 -16.15 25.86 -7.57
N GLU A 319 -15.16 26.22 -8.40
CA GLU A 319 -14.94 25.58 -9.69
C GLU A 319 -14.62 24.09 -9.53
N PRO A 320 -15.29 23.21 -10.29
CA PRO A 320 -15.02 21.79 -10.25
C PRO A 320 -13.71 21.44 -10.99
N ILE A 321 -13.09 20.33 -10.62
CA ILE A 321 -12.03 19.70 -11.42
C ILE A 321 -12.71 18.82 -12.47
N SER A 322 -12.32 18.99 -13.73
CA SER A 322 -12.92 18.31 -14.88
C SER A 322 -11.91 17.43 -15.58
N LEU A 323 -12.40 16.35 -16.16
CA LEU A 323 -11.73 15.45 -17.09
C LEU A 323 -12.57 15.39 -18.36
N GLU A 324 -12.02 14.94 -19.48
CA GLU A 324 -12.79 14.79 -20.74
C GLU A 324 -14.05 13.94 -20.56
N SER A 325 -13.99 12.93 -19.69
CA SER A 325 -15.12 12.02 -19.42
C SER A 325 -16.09 12.50 -18.34
N GLY A 326 -15.92 13.72 -17.82
CA GLY A 326 -16.85 14.33 -16.86
C GLY A 326 -16.18 15.05 -15.69
N THR A 327 -16.99 15.55 -14.78
CA THR A 327 -16.57 16.33 -13.62
C THR A 327 -16.25 15.41 -12.44
N VAL A 328 -15.14 15.70 -11.75
CA VAL A 328 -14.72 14.97 -10.54
C VAL A 328 -15.56 15.44 -9.35
N GLU A 329 -16.14 14.51 -8.62
CA GLU A 329 -16.96 14.80 -7.43
C GLU A 329 -16.10 15.36 -6.29
N GLU A 330 -16.57 16.48 -5.69
CA GLU A 330 -15.96 17.04 -4.48
C GLU A 330 -16.49 16.34 -3.23
N VAL A 331 -15.59 15.97 -2.32
CA VAL A 331 -15.92 15.25 -1.08
C VAL A 331 -15.29 15.91 0.14
N GLN A 332 -15.97 15.79 1.29
CA GLN A 332 -15.45 16.26 2.59
C GLN A 332 -14.59 15.20 3.28
N ASP A 333 -14.76 13.95 2.91
CA ASP A 333 -14.08 12.78 3.50
C ASP A 333 -13.76 11.77 2.43
N PHE A 334 -12.56 11.21 2.48
CA PHE A 334 -12.13 10.16 1.57
C PHE A 334 -11.36 9.06 2.31
N ILE A 335 -11.55 7.80 1.88
CA ILE A 335 -10.82 6.66 2.46
C ILE A 335 -9.55 6.42 1.63
N TYR A 336 -8.45 7.02 2.05
CA TYR A 336 -7.13 6.84 1.43
C TYR A 336 -6.35 5.74 2.15
N LEU A 337 -5.88 4.74 1.41
CA LEU A 337 -5.15 3.56 1.92
C LEU A 337 -5.84 2.93 3.14
N GLY A 338 -7.16 2.92 3.12
CA GLY A 338 -7.98 2.33 4.17
C GLY A 338 -8.21 3.18 5.41
N SER A 339 -7.67 4.39 5.54
CA SER A 339 -7.90 5.37 6.63
C SER A 339 -8.70 6.56 6.12
N ASN A 340 -9.60 7.10 6.93
CA ASN A 340 -10.40 8.27 6.56
C ASN A 340 -9.57 9.55 6.71
N ILE A 341 -9.49 10.32 5.64
CA ILE A 341 -8.96 11.68 5.61
C ILE A 341 -10.15 12.63 5.48
N SER A 342 -10.17 13.71 6.28
CA SER A 342 -11.27 14.70 6.31
C SER A 342 -10.74 16.11 6.10
N THR A 343 -11.52 16.96 5.43
CA THR A 343 -11.22 18.38 5.27
C THR A 343 -11.16 19.14 6.60
N ASN A 344 -11.80 18.60 7.66
CA ASN A 344 -11.75 19.15 9.01
C ASN A 344 -10.51 18.72 9.81
N GLY A 345 -9.65 17.86 9.23
CA GLY A 345 -8.51 17.26 9.91
C GLY A 345 -8.90 16.29 11.04
N GLY A 346 -7.89 15.81 11.77
CA GLY A 346 -8.08 14.89 12.90
C GLY A 346 -8.36 13.45 12.50
N ALA A 347 -8.79 12.65 13.47
CA ALA A 347 -8.96 11.21 13.31
C ALA A 347 -10.31 10.69 13.82
N ASP A 348 -11.22 11.58 14.21
CA ASP A 348 -12.45 11.20 14.90
C ASP A 348 -13.30 10.25 14.05
N LYS A 349 -13.54 10.60 12.78
CA LYS A 349 -14.31 9.78 11.85
C LYS A 349 -13.60 8.47 11.49
N ASP A 350 -12.26 8.51 11.37
CA ASP A 350 -11.47 7.29 11.12
C ASP A 350 -11.62 6.30 12.29
N VAL A 351 -11.53 6.76 13.54
CA VAL A 351 -11.74 5.94 14.73
C VAL A 351 -13.13 5.32 14.76
N GLU A 352 -14.19 6.08 14.43
CA GLU A 352 -15.56 5.57 14.35
C GLU A 352 -15.71 4.46 13.29
N LEU A 353 -15.14 4.66 12.11
CA LEU A 353 -15.11 3.65 11.05
C LEU A 353 -14.34 2.41 11.48
N ARG A 354 -13.21 2.57 12.20
CA ARG A 354 -12.42 1.45 12.73
C ARG A 354 -13.19 0.64 13.78
N ILE A 355 -13.88 1.32 14.69
CA ILE A 355 -14.75 0.65 15.67
C ILE A 355 -15.83 -0.17 14.96
N ASN A 356 -16.45 0.37 13.91
CA ASN A 356 -17.48 -0.35 13.14
C ASN A 356 -16.91 -1.58 12.40
N LYS A 357 -15.72 -1.43 11.76
CA LYS A 357 -15.02 -2.55 11.11
C LYS A 357 -14.61 -3.63 12.12
N ALA A 358 -14.09 -3.24 13.29
CA ALA A 358 -13.72 -4.16 14.35
C ALA A 358 -14.96 -4.86 14.98
N ARG A 359 -16.09 -4.15 15.07
CA ARG A 359 -17.37 -4.71 15.50
C ARG A 359 -17.84 -5.80 14.52
N HIS A 360 -17.72 -5.54 13.24
CA HIS A 360 -18.03 -6.54 12.20
C HIS A 360 -17.11 -7.76 12.32
N ALA A 361 -15.79 -7.56 12.37
CA ALA A 361 -14.82 -8.64 12.53
C ALA A 361 -15.09 -9.49 13.79
N PHE A 362 -15.45 -8.84 14.90
CA PHE A 362 -15.83 -9.54 16.12
C PHE A 362 -17.10 -10.40 15.93
N ARG A 363 -18.12 -9.88 15.23
CA ARG A 363 -19.38 -10.61 14.95
C ARG A 363 -19.15 -11.83 14.06
N THR A 364 -18.31 -11.70 13.03
CA THR A 364 -17.96 -12.82 12.13
C THR A 364 -17.34 -13.99 12.90
N LEU A 365 -16.60 -13.71 13.99
CA LEU A 365 -15.97 -14.72 14.84
C LEU A 365 -16.87 -15.19 16.01
N ARG A 366 -18.19 -14.93 15.96
CA ARG A 366 -19.13 -15.34 17.00
C ARG A 366 -19.06 -16.84 17.38
N PRO A 367 -18.95 -17.79 16.42
CA PRO A 367 -18.80 -19.21 16.77
C PRO A 367 -17.57 -19.49 17.65
N VAL A 368 -16.46 -18.78 17.42
CA VAL A 368 -15.23 -18.88 18.24
C VAL A 368 -15.49 -18.43 19.69
N TRP A 369 -16.17 -17.29 19.87
CA TRP A 369 -16.44 -16.75 21.21
C TRP A 369 -17.37 -17.63 22.01
N LEU A 370 -18.33 -18.27 21.37
CA LEU A 370 -19.33 -19.15 22.00
C LEU A 370 -18.81 -20.56 22.26
N SER A 371 -17.81 -21.05 21.51
CA SER A 371 -17.26 -22.40 21.66
C SER A 371 -16.85 -22.69 23.11
N SER A 372 -17.24 -23.84 23.63
CA SER A 372 -16.79 -24.37 24.93
C SER A 372 -15.46 -25.10 24.82
N GLN A 373 -15.09 -25.58 23.63
CA GLN A 373 -13.84 -26.32 23.39
C GLN A 373 -12.61 -25.44 23.38
N LEU A 374 -12.75 -24.12 23.10
CA LEU A 374 -11.63 -23.19 23.05
C LEU A 374 -11.39 -22.55 24.42
N SER A 375 -10.15 -22.61 24.86
CA SER A 375 -9.73 -21.94 26.10
C SER A 375 -9.87 -20.41 25.99
N ILE A 376 -10.05 -19.73 27.12
CA ILE A 376 -10.08 -18.26 27.19
C ILE A 376 -8.79 -17.65 26.60
N ASN A 377 -7.63 -18.23 26.89
CA ASN A 377 -6.36 -17.75 26.35
C ASN A 377 -6.31 -17.82 24.83
N THR A 378 -6.84 -18.89 24.23
CA THR A 378 -6.96 -19.03 22.77
C THR A 378 -7.89 -17.97 22.18
N LYS A 379 -9.06 -17.74 22.80
CA LYS A 379 -9.99 -16.69 22.38
C LYS A 379 -9.36 -15.29 22.45
N ILE A 380 -8.65 -14.96 23.53
CA ILE A 380 -7.94 -13.69 23.66
C ILE A 380 -6.85 -13.56 22.59
N ARG A 381 -6.12 -14.63 22.28
CA ARG A 381 -5.14 -14.63 21.19
C ARG A 381 -5.80 -14.36 19.85
N ILE A 382 -6.93 -14.98 19.54
CA ILE A 382 -7.71 -14.74 18.30
C ILE A 382 -8.23 -13.29 18.27
N PHE A 383 -8.72 -12.75 19.40
CA PHE A 383 -9.10 -11.34 19.49
C PHE A 383 -7.93 -10.40 19.17
N ASN A 384 -6.76 -10.66 19.73
CA ASN A 384 -5.56 -9.84 19.54
C ASN A 384 -5.01 -9.93 18.09
N THR A 385 -5.22 -11.04 17.39
CA THR A 385 -4.70 -11.24 16.03
C THR A 385 -5.69 -10.82 14.94
N ASN A 386 -7.00 -10.85 15.19
CA ASN A 386 -8.01 -10.62 14.16
C ASN A 386 -8.88 -9.38 14.39
N VAL A 387 -9.17 -9.00 15.62
CA VAL A 387 -10.06 -7.87 15.92
C VAL A 387 -9.27 -6.60 16.29
N LYS A 388 -8.30 -6.73 17.20
CA LYS A 388 -7.49 -5.59 17.68
C LYS A 388 -6.67 -4.93 16.56
N PRO A 389 -6.06 -5.65 15.59
CA PRO A 389 -5.37 -5.02 14.46
C PRO A 389 -6.31 -4.27 13.50
N VAL A 390 -7.54 -4.74 13.30
CA VAL A 390 -8.56 -4.02 12.52
C VAL A 390 -8.93 -2.71 13.21
N LEU A 391 -9.09 -2.72 14.53
CA LEU A 391 -9.39 -1.53 15.34
C LEU A 391 -8.27 -0.50 15.27
N LEU A 392 -7.01 -0.95 15.39
CA LEU A 392 -5.83 -0.10 15.55
C LEU A 392 -5.06 0.16 14.24
N TYR A 393 -5.65 -0.14 13.10
CA TYR A 393 -5.00 0.16 11.82
C TYR A 393 -4.86 1.68 11.62
N GLY A 394 -3.64 2.14 11.38
CA GLY A 394 -3.34 3.57 11.18
C GLY A 394 -3.37 4.41 12.47
N CYS A 395 -3.45 3.78 13.65
CA CYS A 395 -3.52 4.50 14.93
C CYS A 395 -2.26 5.35 15.22
N GLU A 396 -1.15 5.05 14.58
CA GLU A 396 0.10 5.81 14.64
C GLU A 396 -0.11 7.26 14.16
N THR A 397 -1.09 7.45 13.28
CA THR A 397 -1.41 8.74 12.64
C THR A 397 -2.50 9.54 13.37
N TRP A 398 -3.06 9.02 14.47
CA TRP A 398 -4.13 9.69 15.18
C TRP A 398 -3.61 10.73 16.17
N LYS A 399 -4.30 11.88 16.24
CA LYS A 399 -4.16 12.75 17.41
C LYS A 399 -4.71 12.03 18.64
N THR A 400 -3.98 12.01 19.74
CA THR A 400 -4.42 11.36 20.97
C THR A 400 -5.25 12.34 21.81
N THR A 401 -6.55 12.05 21.96
CA THR A 401 -7.45 12.77 22.88
C THR A 401 -8.10 11.79 23.84
N GLN A 402 -8.43 12.26 25.05
CA GLN A 402 -9.09 11.42 26.04
C GLN A 402 -10.42 10.84 25.53
N SER A 403 -11.19 11.63 24.79
CA SER A 403 -12.48 11.20 24.22
C SER A 403 -12.30 10.03 23.25
N LEU A 404 -11.31 10.09 22.35
CA LEU A 404 -11.03 9.01 21.39
C LEU A 404 -10.55 7.75 22.12
N ASN A 405 -9.63 7.91 23.08
CA ASN A 405 -9.14 6.79 23.87
C ASN A 405 -10.28 6.10 24.64
N ASN A 406 -11.19 6.87 25.22
CA ASN A 406 -12.36 6.34 25.92
C ASN A 406 -13.28 5.55 24.98
N LYS A 407 -13.59 6.07 23.77
CA LYS A 407 -14.40 5.34 22.77
C LYS A 407 -13.78 3.96 22.44
N LEU A 408 -12.47 3.92 22.20
CA LEU A 408 -11.75 2.70 21.88
C LEU A 408 -11.71 1.73 23.07
N GLN A 409 -11.45 2.25 24.28
CA GLN A 409 -11.37 1.45 25.49
C GLN A 409 -12.71 0.81 25.84
N VAL A 410 -13.82 1.57 25.73
CA VAL A 410 -15.19 1.05 25.95
C VAL A 410 -15.48 -0.10 24.98
N PHE A 411 -15.12 0.04 23.70
CA PHE A 411 -15.30 -1.05 22.75
C PHE A 411 -14.51 -2.30 23.16
N ILE A 412 -13.22 -2.17 23.46
CA ILE A 412 -12.36 -3.30 23.84
C ILE A 412 -12.89 -3.97 25.11
N ASN A 413 -13.15 -3.20 26.17
CA ASN A 413 -13.64 -3.74 27.44
C ASN A 413 -14.97 -4.49 27.28
N SER A 414 -15.89 -3.96 26.49
CA SER A 414 -17.14 -4.64 26.19
C SER A 414 -16.92 -5.99 25.48
N ARG A 415 -16.00 -6.06 24.51
CA ARG A 415 -15.70 -7.32 23.79
C ARG A 415 -14.97 -8.32 24.67
N LEU A 416 -14.06 -7.88 25.54
CA LEU A 416 -13.36 -8.75 26.48
C LEU A 416 -14.33 -9.34 27.52
N ARG A 417 -15.28 -8.54 28.06
CA ARG A 417 -16.33 -9.06 28.95
C ARG A 417 -17.18 -10.12 28.24
N TYR A 418 -17.52 -9.89 26.98
CA TYR A 418 -18.23 -10.89 26.17
C TYR A 418 -17.46 -12.21 26.05
N ILE A 419 -16.15 -12.17 25.79
CA ILE A 419 -15.29 -13.36 25.71
C ILE A 419 -15.23 -14.11 27.04
N LEU A 420 -15.14 -13.36 28.16
CA LEU A 420 -15.09 -13.92 29.52
C LEU A 420 -16.48 -14.36 30.05
N LYS A 421 -17.56 -14.15 29.28
CA LYS A 421 -18.95 -14.41 29.71
C LYS A 421 -19.34 -13.69 31.00
N VAL A 422 -18.82 -12.46 31.20
CA VAL A 422 -19.17 -11.60 32.35
C VAL A 422 -20.38 -10.74 31.98
N TRP A 423 -21.53 -11.05 32.60
CA TRP A 423 -22.81 -10.40 32.39
C TRP A 423 -23.41 -9.92 33.70
N TRP A 424 -24.32 -8.93 33.62
CA TRP A 424 -25.11 -8.52 34.78
C TRP A 424 -25.82 -9.75 35.41
N PRO A 425 -25.87 -9.88 36.79
CA PRO A 425 -25.40 -8.91 37.79
C PRO A 425 -23.89 -8.97 38.11
N ASN A 426 -23.14 -9.93 37.53
CA ASN A 426 -21.71 -10.08 37.80
C ASN A 426 -20.93 -8.90 37.20
N LYS A 427 -20.17 -8.21 38.04
CA LYS A 427 -19.34 -7.07 37.66
C LYS A 427 -17.88 -7.39 37.84
N ILE A 428 -17.05 -6.88 36.95
CA ILE A 428 -15.58 -6.93 37.02
C ILE A 428 -15.03 -5.52 36.74
N SER A 429 -14.09 -5.06 37.54
CA SER A 429 -13.41 -3.79 37.29
C SER A 429 -12.57 -3.83 36.02
N ASN A 430 -12.32 -2.68 35.38
CA ASN A 430 -11.47 -2.64 34.18
C ASN A 430 -10.04 -3.14 34.49
N LYS A 431 -9.49 -2.80 35.64
CA LYS A 431 -8.14 -3.25 36.06
C LYS A 431 -8.08 -4.78 36.17
N GLU A 432 -9.07 -5.38 36.79
CA GLU A 432 -9.17 -6.84 36.93
C GLU A 432 -9.42 -7.52 35.58
N LEU A 433 -10.28 -6.93 34.70
CA LEU A 433 -10.50 -7.38 33.34
C LEU A 433 -9.19 -7.44 32.56
N TRP A 434 -8.39 -6.37 32.60
CA TRP A 434 -7.10 -6.31 31.92
C TRP A 434 -6.09 -7.31 32.48
N LYS A 435 -6.02 -7.49 33.81
CA LYS A 435 -5.19 -8.51 34.42
C LYS A 435 -5.55 -9.93 33.96
N LYS A 436 -6.85 -10.30 33.97
CA LYS A 436 -7.35 -11.61 33.50
C LYS A 436 -7.11 -11.85 32.01
N THR A 437 -7.16 -10.81 31.19
CA THR A 437 -7.01 -10.91 29.74
C THR A 437 -5.61 -10.56 29.25
N LYS A 438 -4.68 -10.25 30.14
CA LYS A 438 -3.31 -9.80 29.84
C LYS A 438 -3.31 -8.64 28.82
N GLN A 439 -4.21 -7.67 29.04
CA GLN A 439 -4.27 -6.44 28.25
C GLN A 439 -3.71 -5.27 29.04
N GLU A 440 -3.27 -4.26 28.31
CA GLU A 440 -2.93 -2.93 28.86
C GLU A 440 -4.01 -1.92 28.43
N GLU A 441 -3.96 -0.73 29.00
CA GLU A 441 -4.81 0.38 28.55
C GLU A 441 -4.54 0.70 27.09
N ILE A 442 -5.61 1.00 26.34
CA ILE A 442 -5.49 1.21 24.88
C ILE A 442 -4.66 2.44 24.54
N SER A 443 -4.70 3.47 25.37
CA SER A 443 -3.89 4.69 25.25
C SER A 443 -2.39 4.36 25.24
N THR A 444 -1.93 3.46 26.12
CA THR A 444 -0.55 2.97 26.18
C THR A 444 -0.17 2.21 24.92
N THR A 445 -1.05 1.30 24.45
CA THR A 445 -0.82 0.57 23.17
C THR A 445 -0.67 1.54 21.99
N ILE A 446 -1.54 2.57 21.89
CA ILE A 446 -1.51 3.55 20.79
C ILE A 446 -0.23 4.40 20.87
N LYS A 447 0.11 4.90 22.07
CA LYS A 447 1.36 5.66 22.28
C LYS A 447 2.59 4.84 21.86
N ARG A 448 2.70 3.59 22.33
CA ARG A 448 3.83 2.72 22.00
C ARG A 448 3.95 2.51 20.49
N ARG A 449 2.85 2.29 19.76
CA ARG A 449 2.85 2.19 18.31
C ARG A 449 3.27 3.49 17.62
N LYS A 450 2.67 4.62 18.02
CA LYS A 450 2.97 5.95 17.49
C LYS A 450 4.46 6.27 17.64
N TRP A 451 5.01 6.11 18.85
CA TRP A 451 6.41 6.43 19.12
C TRP A 451 7.39 5.44 18.48
N SER A 452 7.02 4.16 18.38
CA SER A 452 7.81 3.18 17.62
C SER A 452 7.89 3.56 16.15
N TRP A 453 6.76 3.98 15.55
CA TRP A 453 6.71 4.45 14.15
C TRP A 453 7.48 5.78 13.96
N ILE A 454 7.33 6.75 14.87
CA ILE A 454 8.09 8.02 14.82
C ILE A 454 9.60 7.72 14.83
N GLY A 455 10.08 6.88 15.74
CA GLY A 455 11.50 6.53 15.81
C GLY A 455 12.00 5.82 14.55
N HIS A 456 11.19 4.96 13.95
CA HIS A 456 11.52 4.35 12.66
C HIS A 456 11.61 5.42 11.57
N THR A 457 10.65 6.33 11.50
CA THR A 457 10.60 7.42 10.51
C THR A 457 11.77 8.40 10.65
N LEU A 458 12.15 8.77 11.87
CA LEU A 458 13.28 9.67 12.13
C LEU A 458 14.64 9.08 11.71
N ARG A 459 14.76 7.76 11.63
CA ARG A 459 15.98 7.06 11.15
C ARG A 459 16.04 6.88 9.64
N LYS A 460 14.96 7.20 8.90
CA LYS A 460 14.96 7.16 7.44
C LYS A 460 15.87 8.23 6.87
N ASP A 461 16.15 8.12 5.57
CA ASP A 461 16.92 9.10 4.81
C ASP A 461 16.35 10.52 4.99
N PRO A 462 17.19 11.57 5.07
CA PRO A 462 16.72 12.97 5.16
C PRO A 462 15.77 13.39 4.04
N THR A 463 15.93 12.82 2.86
CA THR A 463 15.07 13.10 1.69
C THR A 463 13.74 12.32 1.70
N ASN A 464 13.49 11.48 2.70
CA ASN A 464 12.26 10.72 2.80
C ASN A 464 11.07 11.63 3.08
N THR A 465 10.06 11.59 2.23
CA THR A 465 8.86 12.45 2.28
C THR A 465 8.15 12.39 3.64
N THR A 466 7.98 11.21 4.22
CA THR A 466 7.32 11.05 5.52
C THR A 466 8.14 11.65 6.67
N LYS A 467 9.48 11.52 6.63
CA LYS A 467 10.35 12.16 7.61
C LYS A 467 10.26 13.68 7.53
N GLN A 468 10.27 14.22 6.33
CA GLN A 468 10.13 15.66 6.10
C GLN A 468 8.75 16.17 6.55
N ALA A 469 7.68 15.37 6.35
CA ALA A 469 6.33 15.72 6.79
C ALA A 469 6.22 15.99 8.29
N LEU A 470 7.03 15.33 9.11
CA LEU A 470 7.03 15.56 10.57
C LEU A 470 7.34 17.03 10.94
N ASP A 471 8.09 17.73 10.10
CA ASP A 471 8.48 19.14 10.30
C ASP A 471 7.78 20.10 9.32
N TYR A 472 6.92 19.61 8.42
CA TYR A 472 6.27 20.41 7.39
C TYR A 472 5.42 21.54 7.95
N ASN A 473 5.63 22.76 7.47
CA ASN A 473 4.79 23.95 7.72
C ASN A 473 4.52 24.66 6.40
N PRO A 474 3.26 24.82 6.00
CA PRO A 474 2.90 25.59 4.82
C PRO A 474 3.15 27.08 5.04
N GLN A 475 3.22 27.84 3.95
CA GLN A 475 3.17 29.30 3.97
C GLN A 475 1.76 29.74 4.36
N GLY A 476 1.65 30.73 5.25
CA GLY A 476 0.35 31.24 5.69
C GLY A 476 0.41 31.95 7.04
N LYS A 477 -0.77 32.37 7.50
CA LYS A 477 -0.95 32.99 8.81
C LYS A 477 -1.81 32.11 9.70
N ARG A 478 -1.40 31.91 10.94
CA ARG A 478 -2.21 31.16 11.92
C ARG A 478 -3.50 31.91 12.24
N ARG A 479 -4.55 31.14 12.49
CA ARG A 479 -5.80 31.72 13.06
C ARG A 479 -5.52 32.31 14.42
N GLN A 480 -6.21 33.40 14.74
CA GLN A 480 -6.23 33.97 16.09
C GLN A 480 -6.93 33.01 17.07
N GLY A 481 -6.57 33.10 18.34
CA GLY A 481 -7.13 32.30 19.41
C GLY A 481 -6.36 31.04 19.76
N ARG A 482 -6.90 30.21 20.66
CA ARG A 482 -6.26 28.98 21.12
C ARG A 482 -6.18 27.94 19.99
N PRO A 483 -4.99 27.47 19.64
CA PRO A 483 -4.82 26.48 18.58
C PRO A 483 -5.51 25.15 18.94
N LYS A 484 -6.18 24.54 17.95
CA LYS A 484 -6.78 23.21 18.10
C LYS A 484 -5.69 22.14 18.25
N ILE A 485 -5.98 21.10 19.03
CA ILE A 485 -5.11 19.91 19.12
C ILE A 485 -5.09 19.20 17.75
N ASN A 486 -3.89 19.05 17.21
CA ASN A 486 -3.59 18.24 16.04
C ASN A 486 -2.58 17.14 16.39
N TRP A 487 -2.21 16.30 15.41
CA TRP A 487 -1.26 15.19 15.62
C TRP A 487 0.09 15.69 16.18
N ARG A 488 0.64 16.75 15.59
CA ARG A 488 1.95 17.31 16.00
C ARG A 488 1.90 17.87 17.41
N ARG A 489 0.86 18.64 17.77
CA ARG A 489 0.72 19.18 19.13
C ARG A 489 0.56 18.09 20.17
N SER A 490 -0.24 17.06 19.85
CA SER A 490 -0.38 15.92 20.76
C SER A 490 0.95 15.14 20.95
N THR A 491 1.80 15.14 19.91
CA THR A 491 3.14 14.53 19.98
C THR A 491 4.09 15.35 20.85
N LEU A 492 4.09 16.68 20.69
CA LEU A 492 4.89 17.58 21.53
C LEU A 492 4.45 17.52 23.00
N GLN A 493 3.14 17.50 23.29
CA GLN A 493 2.62 17.34 24.64
C GLN A 493 3.04 16.00 25.29
N ASP A 494 3.18 14.93 24.51
CA ASP A 494 3.71 13.69 25.04
C ASP A 494 5.20 13.82 25.43
N LEU A 495 6.02 14.55 24.64
CA LEU A 495 7.43 14.81 24.96
C LEU A 495 7.59 15.72 26.18
N ASP A 496 6.77 16.76 26.30
CA ASP A 496 6.79 17.69 27.44
C ASP A 496 6.64 16.95 28.78
N LYS A 497 5.84 15.86 28.83
CA LYS A 497 5.65 15.05 30.03
C LYS A 497 6.92 14.34 30.51
N VAL A 498 7.84 14.07 29.63
CA VAL A 498 9.13 13.41 29.93
C VAL A 498 10.31 14.38 29.85
N GLY A 499 10.04 15.69 29.70
CA GLY A 499 11.05 16.74 29.69
C GLY A 499 12.00 16.70 28.50
N VAL A 500 11.53 16.20 27.33
CA VAL A 500 12.34 16.06 26.11
C VAL A 500 11.83 16.98 25.01
N THR A 501 12.71 17.75 24.41
CA THR A 501 12.38 18.60 23.25
C THR A 501 12.32 17.76 21.96
N TRP A 502 11.65 18.28 20.92
CA TRP A 502 11.59 17.60 19.61
C TRP A 502 12.97 17.39 18.98
N GLN A 503 13.91 18.35 19.17
CA GLN A 503 15.27 18.22 18.64
C GLN A 503 16.06 17.13 19.36
N GLU A 504 15.95 17.06 20.69
CA GLU A 504 16.54 15.98 21.48
C GLU A 504 15.95 14.63 21.09
N ALA A 505 14.63 14.54 20.88
CA ALA A 505 13.97 13.33 20.43
C ALA A 505 14.52 12.85 19.07
N LYS A 506 14.78 13.77 18.12
CA LYS A 506 15.44 13.44 16.85
C LYS A 506 16.85 12.87 17.05
N ALA A 507 17.63 13.43 17.95
CA ALA A 507 18.97 12.94 18.29
C ALA A 507 18.93 11.56 18.98
N ILE A 508 18.02 11.38 19.95
CA ILE A 508 17.82 10.11 20.65
C ILE A 508 17.40 9.00 19.68
N ALA A 509 16.57 9.33 18.68
CA ALA A 509 16.04 8.37 17.72
C ALA A 509 17.14 7.65 16.89
N GLN A 510 18.31 8.26 16.73
CA GLN A 510 19.43 7.65 16.00
C GLN A 510 19.99 6.42 16.75
N LYS A 511 19.82 6.34 18.07
CA LYS A 511 20.28 5.22 18.91
C LYS A 511 19.07 4.38 19.34
N ARG A 512 18.85 3.22 18.70
CA ARG A 512 17.65 2.37 18.91
C ARG A 512 17.39 2.01 20.38
N VAL A 513 18.44 1.75 21.17
CA VAL A 513 18.30 1.40 22.59
C VAL A 513 17.78 2.59 23.40
N ARG A 514 18.41 3.78 23.24
CA ARG A 514 17.96 5.01 23.93
C ARG A 514 16.53 5.37 23.55
N TRP A 515 16.16 5.18 22.28
CA TRP A 515 14.79 5.40 21.80
C TRP A 515 13.78 4.48 22.50
N ARG A 516 14.09 3.19 22.65
CA ARG A 516 13.21 2.25 23.38
C ARG A 516 12.99 2.69 24.82
N ASN A 517 14.05 3.04 25.53
CA ASN A 517 13.94 3.52 26.91
C ASN A 517 13.06 4.77 27.01
N MET A 518 13.19 5.70 26.06
CA MET A 518 12.32 6.89 26.00
C MET A 518 10.86 6.50 25.71
N VAL A 519 10.61 5.57 24.79
CA VAL A 519 9.25 5.09 24.50
C VAL A 519 8.62 4.41 25.73
N ASP A 520 9.39 3.64 26.48
CA ASP A 520 8.91 3.01 27.70
C ASP A 520 8.57 4.06 28.77
N ALA A 521 9.39 5.10 28.94
CA ALA A 521 9.09 6.23 29.83
C ALA A 521 7.83 7.01 29.39
N LEU A 522 7.62 7.20 28.08
CA LEU A 522 6.39 7.83 27.55
C LEU A 522 5.14 6.97 27.78
N CYS A 523 5.29 5.66 27.93
CA CYS A 523 4.20 4.70 28.09
C CYS A 523 3.93 4.30 29.56
N SER A 524 4.81 4.68 30.46
CA SER A 524 4.61 4.59 31.91
C SER A 524 3.63 5.65 32.40
#